data_7be7124906e3c6e118ad9d0462b499a2
#
_entry.id   7be7124906e3c6e118ad9d0462b499a2
#
_cell.length_a   1.000
_cell.length_b   1.000
_cell.length_c   1.000
_cell.angle_alpha   90.00
_cell.angle_beta   90.00
_cell.angle_gamma   90.00
#
_symmetry.space_group_name_H-M   'P 1'
#
loop_
_entity.id
_entity.type
_entity.pdbx_description
1 polymer ?
#
loop_
_entity_poly.entity_id
_entity_poly.type
_entity_poly.pdbx_seq_one_letter_code
_entity_poly.pdbx_strand_id
1 'polypeptide(L)'
;MPIRSESSIRAAAKLLTDVVNQIVNLEYYKNKANQSKYDLINEELKITTKMIDDIQNKTKELQGIASKQNILALNASIEAARAGKAGAGFAVLAEETGNTAKKSAVIYKEITDAVNNISQSMYHLNALYEENK
;
A
#
# COMPACT_ATOMS: atom_id res chain seq x y z
N MET A 1 -65.51 2.62 27.41
CA MET A 1 -64.19 2.14 26.94
C MET A 1 -63.96 0.78 27.57
N PRO A 2 -63.62 -0.27 26.84
CA PRO A 2 -63.32 -1.57 27.44
C PRO A 2 -62.01 -1.44 28.20
N ILE A 3 -62.04 -1.74 29.52
CA ILE A 3 -60.88 -1.84 30.38
C ILE A 3 -60.02 -3.03 29.87
N ARG A 4 -58.86 -2.77 29.35
CA ARG A 4 -57.95 -3.84 28.94
C ARG A 4 -57.63 -4.70 30.16
N SER A 5 -57.81 -6.02 30.06
CA SER A 5 -57.53 -6.92 31.14
C SER A 5 -56.03 -6.85 31.56
N GLU A 6 -55.75 -7.01 32.82
CA GLU A 6 -54.38 -7.01 33.36
C GLU A 6 -53.46 -7.98 32.60
N SER A 7 -53.99 -9.12 32.16
CA SER A 7 -53.27 -10.11 31.35
C SER A 7 -52.87 -9.54 29.98
N SER A 8 -53.74 -8.72 29.34
CA SER A 8 -53.41 -8.10 28.05
C SER A 8 -52.29 -7.05 28.20
N ILE A 9 -52.31 -6.29 29.29
CA ILE A 9 -51.26 -5.28 29.58
C ILE A 9 -49.90 -6.01 29.86
N ARG A 10 -49.89 -7.07 30.61
CA ARG A 10 -48.67 -7.87 30.89
C ARG A 10 -48.12 -8.52 29.62
N ALA A 11 -48.99 -9.05 28.74
CA ALA A 11 -48.58 -9.63 27.48
C ALA A 11 -47.96 -8.57 26.55
N ALA A 12 -48.55 -7.37 26.47
CA ALA A 12 -47.98 -6.27 25.72
C ALA A 12 -46.63 -5.79 26.25
N ALA A 13 -46.51 -5.68 27.60
CA ALA A 13 -45.25 -5.32 28.25
C ALA A 13 -44.15 -6.37 27.98
N LYS A 14 -44.45 -7.64 28.01
CA LYS A 14 -43.53 -8.72 27.68
C LYS A 14 -43.07 -8.64 26.22
N LEU A 15 -43.99 -8.46 25.27
CA LEU A 15 -43.65 -8.28 23.84
C LEU A 15 -42.74 -7.09 23.62
N LEU A 16 -43.02 -5.94 24.26
CA LEU A 16 -42.17 -4.78 24.19
C LEU A 16 -40.77 -5.06 24.73
N THR A 17 -40.66 -5.74 25.86
CA THR A 17 -39.37 -6.12 26.44
C THR A 17 -38.59 -7.05 25.49
N ASP A 18 -39.27 -8.04 24.92
CA ASP A 18 -38.64 -9.00 23.99
C ASP A 18 -38.14 -8.27 22.72
N VAL A 19 -38.96 -7.34 22.18
CA VAL A 19 -38.53 -6.51 21.01
C VAL A 19 -37.34 -5.62 21.35
N VAL A 20 -37.38 -4.94 22.49
CA VAL A 20 -36.24 -4.11 22.94
C VAL A 20 -34.99 -4.96 23.11
N ASN A 21 -35.06 -6.13 23.74
CA ASN A 21 -33.92 -7.03 23.89
C ASN A 21 -33.37 -7.50 22.52
N GLN A 22 -34.25 -7.80 21.56
CA GLN A 22 -33.83 -8.15 20.20
C GLN A 22 -33.09 -7.00 19.53
N ILE A 23 -33.59 -5.77 19.63
CA ILE A 23 -32.95 -4.59 19.06
C ILE A 23 -31.58 -4.37 19.69
N VAL A 24 -31.46 -4.43 21.01
CA VAL A 24 -30.19 -4.30 21.75
C VAL A 24 -29.18 -5.36 21.31
N ASN A 25 -29.62 -6.61 21.19
CA ASN A 25 -28.77 -7.70 20.73
C ASN A 25 -28.29 -7.50 19.29
N LEU A 26 -29.18 -7.09 18.38
CA LEU A 26 -28.81 -6.79 16.98
C LEU A 26 -27.77 -5.67 16.90
N GLU A 27 -27.97 -4.60 17.68
CA GLU A 27 -27.03 -3.47 17.74
C GLU A 27 -25.66 -3.92 18.31
N TYR A 28 -25.66 -4.74 19.35
CA TYR A 28 -24.45 -5.32 19.92
C TYR A 28 -23.66 -6.16 18.90
N TYR A 29 -24.32 -7.07 18.19
CA TYR A 29 -23.66 -7.91 17.18
C TYR A 29 -23.17 -7.10 15.98
N LYS A 30 -23.94 -6.11 15.54
CA LYS A 30 -23.55 -5.17 14.49
C LYS A 30 -22.27 -4.40 14.87
N ASN A 31 -22.23 -3.84 16.08
CA ASN A 31 -21.08 -3.09 16.57
C ASN A 31 -19.84 -3.99 16.70
N LYS A 32 -20.01 -5.21 17.19
CA LYS A 32 -18.93 -6.19 17.29
C LYS A 32 -18.38 -6.60 15.92
N ALA A 33 -19.24 -6.81 14.93
CA ALA A 33 -18.84 -7.11 13.55
C ALA A 33 -18.10 -5.93 12.90
N ASN A 34 -18.58 -4.70 13.13
CA ASN A 34 -17.91 -3.49 12.65
C ASN A 34 -16.52 -3.34 13.28
N GLN A 35 -16.40 -3.54 14.61
CA GLN A 35 -15.11 -3.46 15.29
C GLN A 35 -14.11 -4.46 14.70
N SER A 36 -14.52 -5.72 14.51
CA SER A 36 -13.66 -6.74 13.89
C SER A 36 -13.22 -6.36 12.47
N LYS A 37 -14.10 -5.77 11.68
CA LYS A 37 -13.79 -5.27 10.35
C LYS A 37 -12.77 -4.13 10.42
N TYR A 38 -12.92 -3.24 11.38
CA TYR A 38 -11.98 -2.14 11.59
C TYR A 38 -10.59 -2.63 11.99
N ASP A 39 -10.51 -3.62 12.86
CA ASP A 39 -9.23 -4.19 13.29
C ASP A 39 -8.48 -4.85 12.12
N LEU A 40 -9.21 -5.57 11.25
CA LEU A 40 -8.64 -6.16 10.02
C LEU A 40 -8.10 -5.09 9.06
N ILE A 41 -8.86 -4.02 8.82
CA ILE A 41 -8.42 -2.94 7.93
C ILE A 41 -7.15 -2.28 8.47
N ASN A 42 -7.07 -2.04 9.77
CA ASN A 42 -5.88 -1.47 10.41
C ASN A 42 -4.64 -2.35 10.23
N GLU A 43 -4.79 -3.65 10.37
CA GLU A 43 -3.69 -4.59 10.17
C GLU A 43 -3.21 -4.57 8.71
N GLU A 44 -4.13 -4.61 7.74
CA GLU A 44 -3.82 -4.53 6.32
C GLU A 44 -3.14 -3.19 5.94
N LEU A 45 -3.59 -2.07 6.52
CA LEU A 45 -2.97 -0.76 6.32
C LEU A 45 -1.51 -0.75 6.82
N LYS A 46 -1.23 -1.34 8.00
CA LYS A 46 0.13 -1.44 8.54
C LYS A 46 1.03 -2.29 7.66
N ILE A 47 0.54 -3.46 7.22
CA ILE A 47 1.28 -4.36 6.33
C ILE A 47 1.60 -3.64 5.02
N THR A 48 0.62 -3.00 4.41
CA THR A 48 0.80 -2.28 3.14
C THR A 48 1.78 -1.12 3.27
N THR A 49 1.72 -0.35 4.35
CA THR A 49 2.68 0.74 4.62
C THR A 49 4.11 0.20 4.71
N LYS A 50 4.31 -0.91 5.41
CA LYS A 50 5.63 -1.56 5.50
C LYS A 50 6.13 -2.03 4.13
N MET A 51 5.25 -2.61 3.31
CA MET A 51 5.61 -3.02 1.94
C MET A 51 6.02 -1.83 1.08
N ILE A 52 5.35 -0.69 1.22
CA ILE A 52 5.69 0.55 0.52
C ILE A 52 7.09 1.01 0.91
N ASP A 53 7.41 1.04 2.20
CA ASP A 53 8.74 1.42 2.70
C ASP A 53 9.84 0.48 2.17
N ASP A 54 9.57 -0.82 2.16
CA ASP A 54 10.50 -1.82 1.62
C ASP A 54 10.74 -1.61 0.12
N ILE A 55 9.69 -1.33 -0.67
CA ILE A 55 9.82 -1.05 -2.11
C ILE A 55 10.63 0.25 -2.33
N GLN A 56 10.37 1.31 -1.56
CA GLN A 56 11.13 2.55 -1.65
C GLN A 56 12.63 2.34 -1.38
N ASN A 57 12.95 1.58 -0.34
CA ASN A 57 14.35 1.26 0.00
C ASN A 57 15.02 0.45 -1.10
N LYS A 58 14.36 -0.58 -1.62
CA LYS A 58 14.89 -1.39 -2.73
C LYS A 58 15.07 -0.58 -4.01
N THR A 59 14.15 0.33 -4.30
CA THR A 59 14.27 1.20 -5.48
C THR A 59 15.45 2.15 -5.37
N LYS A 60 15.74 2.69 -4.16
CA LYS A 60 16.95 3.50 -3.92
C LYS A 60 18.24 2.69 -4.14
N GLU A 61 18.29 1.46 -3.66
CA GLU A 61 19.42 0.56 -3.90
C GLU A 61 19.63 0.33 -5.40
N LEU A 62 18.56 0.06 -6.14
CA LEU A 62 18.58 -0.15 -7.59
C LEU A 62 19.05 1.10 -8.35
N GLN A 63 18.62 2.31 -7.94
CA GLN A 63 19.12 3.57 -8.48
C GLN A 63 20.63 3.71 -8.26
N GLY A 64 21.12 3.34 -7.08
CA GLY A 64 22.56 3.33 -6.79
C GLY A 64 23.32 2.34 -7.67
N ILE A 65 22.76 1.17 -7.95
CA ILE A 65 23.36 0.17 -8.87
C ILE A 65 23.41 0.71 -10.30
N ALA A 66 22.32 1.28 -10.80
CA ALA A 66 22.28 1.88 -12.14
C ALA A 66 23.31 3.01 -12.31
N SER A 67 23.49 3.84 -11.29
CA SER A 67 24.52 4.88 -11.27
C SER A 67 25.93 4.30 -11.34
N LYS A 68 26.23 3.27 -10.55
CA LYS A 68 27.52 2.56 -10.60
C LYS A 68 27.75 1.90 -11.95
N GLN A 69 26.73 1.25 -12.53
CA GLN A 69 26.82 0.67 -13.88
C GLN A 69 27.14 1.72 -14.94
N ASN A 70 26.54 2.89 -14.88
CA ASN A 70 26.81 3.98 -15.81
C ASN A 70 28.26 4.46 -15.70
N ILE A 71 28.81 4.57 -14.47
CA ILE A 71 30.21 4.94 -14.25
C ILE A 71 31.15 3.85 -14.78
N LEU A 72 30.83 2.58 -14.52
CA LEU A 72 31.64 1.45 -15.04
C LEU A 72 31.64 1.41 -16.56
N ALA A 73 30.48 1.65 -17.19
CA ALA A 73 30.37 1.74 -18.64
C ALA A 73 31.21 2.89 -19.21
N LEU A 74 31.21 4.05 -18.54
CA LEU A 74 32.05 5.18 -18.94
C LEU A 74 33.52 4.84 -18.84
N ASN A 75 33.98 4.25 -17.74
CA ASN A 75 35.36 3.81 -17.55
C ASN A 75 35.77 2.79 -18.62
N ALA A 76 34.89 1.82 -18.91
CA ALA A 76 35.11 0.83 -19.96
C ALA A 76 35.23 1.48 -21.37
N SER A 77 34.39 2.48 -21.65
CA SER A 77 34.47 3.23 -22.90
C SER A 77 35.82 3.98 -23.05
N ILE A 78 36.30 4.57 -21.95
CA ILE A 78 37.61 5.26 -21.94
C ILE A 78 38.74 4.27 -22.22
N GLU A 79 38.73 3.11 -21.56
CA GLU A 79 39.79 2.11 -21.74
C GLU A 79 39.73 1.45 -23.14
N ALA A 80 38.50 1.24 -23.67
CA ALA A 80 38.33 0.77 -25.06
C ALA A 80 38.89 1.79 -26.09
N ALA A 81 38.68 3.07 -25.86
CA ALA A 81 39.26 4.12 -26.70
C ALA A 81 40.80 4.14 -26.63
N ARG A 82 41.35 3.91 -25.43
CA ARG A 82 42.81 3.81 -25.18
C ARG A 82 43.43 2.63 -25.93
N ALA A 83 42.72 1.53 -26.09
CA ALA A 83 43.16 0.35 -26.82
C ALA A 83 43.06 0.50 -28.35
N GLY A 84 42.53 1.61 -28.85
CA GLY A 84 42.43 1.93 -30.28
C GLY A 84 41.63 0.88 -31.07
N LYS A 85 42.14 0.43 -32.20
CA LYS A 85 41.44 -0.58 -33.04
C LYS A 85 41.12 -1.88 -32.31
N ALA A 86 41.98 -2.32 -31.40
CA ALA A 86 41.74 -3.53 -30.61
C ALA A 86 40.59 -3.40 -29.65
N GLY A 87 40.25 -2.19 -29.21
CA GLY A 87 39.16 -1.90 -28.27
C GLY A 87 37.81 -1.65 -28.93
N ALA A 88 37.68 -1.63 -30.24
CA ALA A 88 36.44 -1.23 -30.93
C ALA A 88 35.20 -2.05 -30.52
N GLY A 89 35.32 -3.37 -30.35
CA GLY A 89 34.22 -4.23 -29.89
C GLY A 89 33.83 -3.95 -28.43
N PHE A 90 34.80 -3.66 -27.57
CA PHE A 90 34.56 -3.30 -26.19
C PHE A 90 33.90 -1.92 -26.05
N ALA A 91 34.20 -0.96 -26.94
CA ALA A 91 33.57 0.36 -26.96
C ALA A 91 32.05 0.23 -27.17
N VAL A 92 31.60 -0.63 -28.10
CA VAL A 92 30.18 -0.87 -28.38
C VAL A 92 29.49 -1.49 -27.15
N LEU A 93 30.10 -2.48 -26.51
CA LEU A 93 29.55 -3.12 -25.31
C LEU A 93 29.45 -2.14 -24.12
N ALA A 94 30.45 -1.27 -23.97
CA ALA A 94 30.43 -0.23 -22.95
C ALA A 94 29.32 0.80 -23.19
N GLU A 95 29.14 1.25 -24.43
CA GLU A 95 28.03 2.15 -24.79
C GLU A 95 26.66 1.53 -24.53
N GLU A 96 26.43 0.28 -24.96
CA GLU A 96 25.21 -0.48 -24.69
C GLU A 96 24.92 -0.62 -23.19
N THR A 97 25.97 -0.93 -22.40
CA THR A 97 25.87 -1.03 -20.94
C THR A 97 25.47 0.31 -20.32
N GLY A 98 26.08 1.41 -20.76
CA GLY A 98 25.73 2.77 -20.31
C GLY A 98 24.31 3.16 -20.66
N ASN A 99 23.85 2.83 -21.86
CA ASN A 99 22.49 3.08 -22.29
C ASN A 99 21.47 2.27 -21.48
N THR A 100 21.79 1.01 -21.16
CA THR A 100 20.97 0.15 -20.31
C THR A 100 20.88 0.72 -18.89
N ALA A 101 22.00 1.16 -18.31
CA ALA A 101 22.02 1.79 -16.99
C ALA A 101 21.15 3.06 -16.93
N LYS A 102 21.21 3.91 -17.97
CA LYS A 102 20.36 5.11 -18.07
C LYS A 102 18.87 4.77 -18.15
N LYS A 103 18.49 3.77 -18.98
CA LYS A 103 17.11 3.29 -19.08
C LYS A 103 16.62 2.74 -17.74
N SER A 104 17.45 1.97 -17.05
CA SER A 104 17.11 1.44 -15.70
C SER A 104 16.89 2.56 -14.70
N ALA A 105 17.70 3.62 -14.71
CA ALA A 105 17.53 4.78 -13.83
C ALA A 105 16.18 5.49 -14.05
N VAL A 106 15.71 5.59 -15.30
CA VAL A 106 14.38 6.14 -15.62
C VAL A 106 13.28 5.28 -15.04
N ILE A 107 13.34 3.95 -15.26
CA ILE A 107 12.34 3.00 -14.73
C ILE A 107 12.28 3.06 -13.20
N TYR A 108 13.43 3.13 -12.52
CA TYR A 108 13.44 3.23 -11.05
C TYR A 108 12.84 4.54 -10.54
N LYS A 109 12.98 5.63 -11.30
CA LYS A 109 12.30 6.88 -10.99
C LYS A 109 10.78 6.74 -11.13
N GLU A 110 10.30 6.12 -12.21
CA GLU A 110 8.87 5.85 -12.42
C GLU A 110 8.29 4.97 -11.32
N ILE A 111 9.03 3.95 -10.85
CA ILE A 111 8.63 3.13 -9.71
C ILE A 111 8.53 3.99 -8.45
N THR A 112 9.49 4.85 -8.19
CA THR A 112 9.47 5.77 -7.04
C THR A 112 8.23 6.66 -7.06
N ASP A 113 7.91 7.24 -8.22
CA ASP A 113 6.74 8.11 -8.39
C ASP A 113 5.43 7.34 -8.18
N ALA A 114 5.33 6.11 -8.71
CA ALA A 114 4.17 5.24 -8.50
C ALA A 114 3.98 4.87 -7.02
N VAL A 115 5.07 4.52 -6.34
CA VAL A 115 5.03 4.17 -4.90
C VAL A 115 4.65 5.37 -4.04
N ASN A 116 5.11 6.57 -4.37
CA ASN A 116 4.69 7.81 -3.70
C ASN A 116 3.19 8.07 -3.88
N ASN A 117 2.63 7.82 -5.07
CA ASN A 117 1.19 7.94 -5.30
C ASN A 117 0.39 6.93 -4.47
N ILE A 118 0.87 5.67 -4.38
CA ILE A 118 0.26 4.65 -3.52
C ILE A 118 0.31 5.09 -2.06
N SER A 119 1.44 5.61 -1.60
CA SER A 119 1.61 6.13 -0.24
C SER A 119 0.60 7.23 0.08
N GLN A 120 0.42 8.19 -0.83
CA GLN A 120 -0.58 9.26 -0.66
C GLN A 120 -2.01 8.70 -0.58
N SER A 121 -2.35 7.72 -1.43
CA SER A 121 -3.66 7.05 -1.39
C SER A 121 -3.90 6.33 -0.08
N MET A 122 -2.85 5.69 0.49
CA MET A 122 -2.92 5.02 1.79
C MET A 122 -3.13 6.02 2.94
N TYR A 123 -2.44 7.16 2.92
CA TYR A 123 -2.69 8.23 3.90
C TYR A 123 -4.12 8.75 3.84
N HIS A 124 -4.67 8.92 2.64
CA HIS A 124 -6.05 9.34 2.46
C HIS A 124 -7.04 8.30 2.99
N LEU A 125 -6.83 7.01 2.68
CA LEU A 125 -7.63 5.92 3.21
C LEU A 125 -7.59 5.85 4.72
N ASN A 126 -6.41 6.02 5.32
CA ASN A 126 -6.27 6.03 6.78
C ASN A 126 -7.01 7.21 7.42
N ALA A 127 -6.96 8.39 6.81
CA ALA A 127 -7.69 9.56 7.30
C ALA A 127 -9.22 9.35 7.26
N LEU A 128 -9.76 8.83 6.13
CA LEU A 128 -11.17 8.49 6.00
C LEU A 128 -11.60 7.40 6.99
N TYR A 129 -10.72 6.48 7.29
CA TYR A 129 -10.94 5.42 8.25
C TYR A 129 -11.07 5.96 9.69
N GLU A 130 -10.17 6.85 10.10
CA GLU A 130 -10.20 7.45 11.44
C GLU A 130 -11.41 8.39 11.63
N GLU A 131 -11.86 9.05 10.55
CA GLU A 131 -13.06 9.92 10.59
C GLU A 131 -14.37 9.13 10.78
N ASN A 132 -14.42 7.86 10.37
CA ASN A 132 -15.61 7.01 10.41
C ASN A 132 -15.60 5.99 11.58
N LYS A 133 -14.65 6.05 12.49
CA LYS A 133 -14.49 5.19 13.66
C LYS A 133 -15.32 5.68 14.84
#